data_b3686593b29e063247dc1bbc9427774e
#
_entry.id   b3686593b29e063247dc1bbc9427774e
#
_cell.length_a   1.000
_cell.length_b   1.000
_cell.length_c   1.000
_cell.angle_alpha   90.00
_cell.angle_beta   90.00
_cell.angle_gamma   90.00
#
_symmetry.space_group_name_H-M   'P 1'
#
loop_
_entity.id
_entity.type
_entity.pdbx_description
1 polymer ?
#
loop_
_entity_poly.entity_id
_entity_poly.type
_entity_poly.pdbx_seq_one_letter_code
_entity_poly.pdbx_strand_id
1 'polypeptide(L)'
;TQILFVGDPFQLAPVGHGAPLRDLLAAGVPNGDLKEVRRNAGSIVRGCAAIKAGDRPTLADRFDLDADDPINLRLLESHDALDSVEQVLLAMSRFDPVWQTQILCAVNEKSDLSRAAVNERFQKLLNPEGRRVPGIPFACGDKVICTSNSTLSAVEFGAGDETDAGRYQPTGGESFVANGDIGKVKAISSTGIILEFGERLVRVPKSKPKAKADEGSEGDIVSGAMGDFELGYGITGHKSQGSQWPCVIVLADKSGGSVADRNWWYTTISRAEKACLIVGDRSAFEQQVRRETLTRRKTFLTEL
;
A
#
# COMPACT_ATOMS: atom_id res chain seq x y z
N THR A 1 2.85 -33.74 11.00
CA THR A 1 2.32 -32.42 10.63
C THR A 1 2.59 -32.18 9.16
N GLN A 2 1.58 -31.78 8.40
CA GLN A 2 1.73 -31.37 6.99
C GLN A 2 1.77 -29.85 6.94
N ILE A 3 2.67 -29.28 6.11
CA ILE A 3 2.81 -27.84 5.92
C ILE A 3 2.57 -27.54 4.43
N LEU A 4 1.65 -26.63 4.16
CA LEU A 4 1.38 -26.11 2.82
C LEU A 4 1.90 -24.67 2.73
N PHE A 5 2.85 -24.45 1.82
CA PHE A 5 3.30 -23.10 1.47
C PHE A 5 2.49 -22.56 0.30
N VAL A 6 1.93 -21.35 0.46
CA VAL A 6 1.18 -20.67 -0.59
C VAL A 6 1.81 -19.30 -0.84
N GLY A 7 2.10 -18.97 -2.09
CA GLY A 7 2.70 -17.70 -2.46
C GLY A 7 3.08 -17.61 -3.94
N ASP A 8 3.65 -16.49 -4.33
CA ASP A 8 4.17 -16.24 -5.67
C ASP A 8 5.67 -15.95 -5.57
N PRO A 9 6.56 -16.81 -6.11
CA PRO A 9 8.02 -16.65 -6.01
C PRO A 9 8.54 -15.42 -6.78
N PHE A 10 7.72 -14.83 -7.66
CA PHE A 10 8.08 -13.64 -8.43
C PHE A 10 7.66 -12.34 -7.74
N GLN A 11 6.83 -12.39 -6.69
CA GLN A 11 6.56 -11.21 -5.86
C GLN A 11 7.74 -10.88 -4.95
N LEU A 12 7.65 -9.75 -4.27
CA LEU A 12 8.66 -9.34 -3.28
C LEU A 12 8.88 -10.46 -2.26
N ALA A 13 10.14 -10.77 -2.03
CA ALA A 13 10.52 -11.75 -1.02
C ALA A 13 10.14 -11.26 0.39
N PRO A 14 9.95 -12.18 1.35
CA PRO A 14 9.77 -11.83 2.75
C PRO A 14 10.85 -10.87 3.25
N VAL A 15 10.48 -9.99 4.18
CA VAL A 15 11.44 -9.13 4.88
C VAL A 15 12.32 -10.04 5.75
N GLY A 16 13.62 -10.07 5.47
CA GLY A 16 14.59 -10.94 6.16
C GLY A 16 15.51 -11.68 5.21
N HIS A 17 16.17 -12.73 5.72
CA HIS A 17 17.14 -13.49 4.96
C HIS A 17 16.49 -14.60 4.13
N GLY A 18 17.08 -14.87 2.95
CA GLY A 18 16.68 -15.98 2.10
C GLY A 18 15.45 -15.74 1.21
N ALA A 19 15.03 -16.79 0.52
CA ALA A 19 13.84 -16.83 -0.33
C ALA A 19 13.21 -18.24 -0.25
N PRO A 20 12.62 -18.63 0.90
CA PRO A 20 12.24 -20.00 1.18
C PRO A 20 11.34 -20.65 0.11
N LEU A 21 10.31 -19.92 -0.37
CA LEU A 21 9.40 -20.47 -1.38
C LEU A 21 10.13 -20.78 -2.69
N ARG A 22 10.98 -19.86 -3.16
CA ARG A 22 11.79 -20.08 -4.38
C ARG A 22 12.71 -21.30 -4.20
N ASP A 23 13.37 -21.39 -3.07
CA ASP A 23 14.37 -22.44 -2.82
C ASP A 23 13.72 -23.82 -2.63
N LEU A 24 12.52 -23.89 -2.02
CA LEU A 24 11.72 -25.13 -1.97
C LEU A 24 11.29 -25.57 -3.37
N LEU A 25 10.88 -24.64 -4.24
CA LEU A 25 10.56 -24.95 -5.63
C LEU A 25 11.79 -25.45 -6.40
N ALA A 26 12.96 -24.81 -6.21
CA ALA A 26 14.22 -25.20 -6.82
C ALA A 26 14.70 -26.59 -6.33
N ALA A 27 14.41 -26.94 -5.08
CA ALA A 27 14.69 -28.27 -4.51
C ALA A 27 13.73 -29.37 -4.98
N GLY A 28 12.74 -29.03 -5.85
CA GLY A 28 11.82 -30.01 -6.43
C GLY A 28 10.73 -30.51 -5.47
N VAL A 29 10.41 -29.77 -4.41
CA VAL A 29 9.29 -30.11 -3.52
C VAL A 29 8.00 -30.19 -4.34
N PRO A 30 7.14 -31.21 -4.13
CA PRO A 30 5.87 -31.32 -4.85
C PRO A 30 5.05 -30.04 -4.76
N ASN A 31 4.64 -29.50 -5.91
CA ASN A 31 3.92 -28.25 -5.99
C ASN A 31 2.87 -28.26 -7.09
N GLY A 32 1.92 -27.30 -6.99
CA GLY A 32 0.93 -27.00 -8.02
C GLY A 32 1.05 -25.53 -8.40
N ASP A 33 0.97 -25.22 -9.70
CA ASP A 33 1.07 -23.87 -10.23
C ASP A 33 -0.30 -23.41 -10.74
N LEU A 34 -0.78 -22.25 -10.24
CA LEU A 34 -1.97 -21.59 -10.73
C LEU A 34 -1.63 -20.72 -11.94
N LYS A 35 -1.93 -21.20 -13.14
CA LYS A 35 -1.53 -20.57 -14.40
C LYS A 35 -2.50 -19.48 -14.88
N GLU A 36 -3.76 -19.55 -14.47
CA GLU A 36 -4.78 -18.61 -14.92
C GLU A 36 -4.79 -17.34 -14.05
N VAL A 37 -4.56 -16.19 -14.68
CA VAL A 37 -4.64 -14.88 -14.03
C VAL A 37 -6.07 -14.36 -14.18
N ARG A 38 -6.81 -14.26 -13.07
CA ARG A 38 -8.22 -13.77 -13.06
C ARG A 38 -8.36 -12.34 -12.52
N ARG A 39 -7.34 -11.83 -11.86
CA ARG A 39 -7.39 -10.58 -11.10
C ARG A 39 -7.11 -9.33 -11.94
N ASN A 40 -6.30 -9.47 -12.99
CA ASN A 40 -5.88 -8.41 -13.89
C ASN A 40 -6.37 -8.72 -15.30
N ALA A 41 -6.42 -7.71 -16.16
CA ALA A 41 -6.82 -7.86 -17.57
C ALA A 41 -5.87 -7.12 -18.52
N GLY A 42 -5.99 -7.35 -19.80
CA GLY A 42 -5.34 -6.58 -20.86
C GLY A 42 -3.82 -6.60 -20.83
N SER A 43 -3.21 -5.43 -21.03
CA SER A 43 -1.76 -5.26 -21.09
C SER A 43 -1.07 -5.38 -19.73
N ILE A 44 -1.79 -5.25 -18.60
CA ILE A 44 -1.23 -5.49 -17.26
C ILE A 44 -0.77 -6.95 -17.15
N VAL A 45 -1.58 -7.91 -17.56
CA VAL A 45 -1.23 -9.35 -17.51
C VAL A 45 -0.03 -9.64 -18.38
N ARG A 46 -0.03 -9.13 -19.63
CA ARG A 46 1.09 -9.30 -20.56
C ARG A 46 2.37 -8.64 -20.05
N GLY A 47 2.24 -7.43 -19.47
CA GLY A 47 3.35 -6.70 -18.86
C GLY A 47 3.96 -7.44 -17.67
N CYS A 48 3.14 -7.96 -16.77
CA CYS A 48 3.59 -8.80 -15.66
C CYS A 48 4.30 -10.07 -16.16
N ALA A 49 3.80 -10.73 -17.20
CA ALA A 49 4.43 -11.90 -17.78
C ALA A 49 5.81 -11.58 -18.40
N ALA A 50 5.92 -10.47 -19.14
CA ALA A 50 7.19 -10.00 -19.70
C ALA A 50 8.21 -9.69 -18.60
N ILE A 51 7.80 -8.96 -17.54
CA ILE A 51 8.67 -8.64 -16.40
C ILE A 51 9.16 -9.93 -15.71
N LYS A 52 8.29 -10.92 -15.50
CA LYS A 52 8.69 -12.24 -14.95
C LYS A 52 9.76 -12.91 -15.79
N ALA A 53 9.64 -12.86 -17.11
CA ALA A 53 10.62 -13.40 -18.05
C ALA A 53 11.93 -12.59 -18.12
N GLY A 54 11.97 -11.38 -17.52
CA GLY A 54 13.11 -10.45 -17.63
C GLY A 54 13.07 -9.56 -18.88
N ASP A 55 11.94 -9.58 -19.58
CA ASP A 55 11.73 -8.80 -20.78
C ASP A 55 11.13 -7.43 -20.46
N ARG A 56 11.22 -6.52 -21.42
CA ARG A 56 10.55 -5.23 -21.35
C ARG A 56 9.06 -5.40 -21.64
N PRO A 57 8.16 -4.92 -20.77
CA PRO A 57 6.75 -4.91 -21.10
C PRO A 57 6.45 -3.91 -22.21
N THR A 58 5.45 -4.22 -23.04
CA THR A 58 4.89 -3.26 -24.00
C THR A 58 4.03 -2.27 -23.21
N LEU A 59 4.34 -0.99 -23.33
CA LEU A 59 3.66 0.12 -22.66
C LEU A 59 3.02 1.04 -23.68
N ALA A 60 1.88 1.61 -23.37
CA ALA A 60 1.31 2.70 -24.15
C ALA A 60 1.80 4.06 -23.61
N ASP A 61 2.12 4.98 -24.51
CA ASP A 61 2.55 6.35 -24.17
C ASP A 61 1.35 7.31 -23.98
N ARG A 62 0.17 6.76 -23.72
CA ARG A 62 -1.05 7.51 -23.42
C ARG A 62 -1.31 7.46 -21.93
N PHE A 63 -1.79 8.55 -21.35
CA PHE A 63 -2.18 8.56 -19.94
C PHE A 63 -3.70 8.60 -19.71
N ASP A 64 -4.51 8.50 -20.76
CA ASP A 64 -5.96 8.41 -20.63
C ASP A 64 -6.35 7.14 -19.85
N LEU A 65 -6.69 7.32 -18.59
CA LEU A 65 -7.10 6.25 -17.68
C LEU A 65 -8.61 5.99 -17.73
N ASP A 66 -9.38 6.89 -18.37
CA ASP A 66 -10.83 6.80 -18.44
C ASP A 66 -11.32 5.84 -19.54
N ALA A 67 -10.47 5.56 -20.53
CA ALA A 67 -10.79 4.60 -21.57
C ALA A 67 -10.85 3.16 -21.02
N ASP A 68 -11.93 2.45 -21.33
CA ASP A 68 -12.04 1.00 -21.08
C ASP A 68 -11.32 0.24 -22.19
N ASP A 69 -10.00 0.27 -22.16
CA ASP A 69 -9.09 -0.20 -23.17
C ASP A 69 -8.30 -1.42 -22.65
N PRO A 70 -8.15 -2.50 -23.42
CA PRO A 70 -7.23 -3.59 -23.09
C PRO A 70 -5.76 -3.15 -23.00
N ILE A 71 -5.41 -1.94 -23.48
CA ILE A 71 -4.10 -1.31 -23.30
C ILE A 71 -4.12 -0.49 -21.98
N ASN A 72 -4.17 -1.18 -20.88
CA ASN A 72 -4.33 -0.60 -19.55
C ASN A 72 -3.05 -0.53 -18.70
N LEU A 73 -1.89 -0.87 -19.27
CA LEU A 73 -0.56 -0.62 -18.70
C LEU A 73 0.14 0.46 -19.52
N ARG A 74 0.42 1.60 -18.89
CA ARG A 74 0.87 2.82 -19.55
C ARG A 74 2.08 3.42 -18.86
N LEU A 75 2.87 4.22 -19.59
CA LEU A 75 3.97 4.99 -19.02
C LEU A 75 3.88 6.44 -19.50
N LEU A 76 3.87 7.34 -18.53
CA LEU A 76 4.00 8.78 -18.72
C LEU A 76 5.42 9.19 -18.30
N GLU A 77 6.28 9.46 -19.29
CA GLU A 77 7.61 9.98 -19.02
C GLU A 77 7.52 11.43 -18.56
N SER A 78 8.13 11.74 -17.44
CA SER A 78 8.06 13.06 -16.82
C SER A 78 9.31 13.36 -16.01
N HIS A 79 9.79 14.61 -16.12
CA HIS A 79 10.84 15.13 -15.24
C HIS A 79 10.28 15.60 -13.89
N ASP A 80 9.00 16.00 -13.86
CA ASP A 80 8.25 16.32 -12.65
C ASP A 80 7.09 15.34 -12.50
N ALA A 81 7.40 14.19 -11.90
CA ALA A 81 6.46 13.10 -11.78
C ALA A 81 5.29 13.44 -10.86
N LEU A 82 5.50 14.22 -9.79
CA LEU A 82 4.41 14.57 -8.87
C LEU A 82 3.42 15.55 -9.50
N ASP A 83 3.90 16.53 -10.28
CA ASP A 83 3.01 17.43 -11.05
C ASP A 83 2.20 16.66 -12.08
N SER A 84 2.84 15.69 -12.77
CA SER A 84 2.14 14.83 -13.72
C SER A 84 1.08 13.96 -13.06
N VAL A 85 1.37 13.38 -11.88
CA VAL A 85 0.39 12.61 -11.11
C VAL A 85 -0.77 13.50 -10.66
N GLU A 86 -0.50 14.73 -10.20
CA GLU A 86 -1.53 15.69 -9.83
C GLU A 86 -2.48 15.99 -11.01
N GLN A 87 -1.93 16.30 -12.18
CA GLN A 87 -2.73 16.52 -13.38
C GLN A 87 -3.57 15.30 -13.75
N VAL A 88 -3.01 14.09 -13.66
CA VAL A 88 -3.74 12.84 -13.90
C VAL A 88 -4.89 12.66 -12.92
N LEU A 89 -4.65 12.86 -11.61
CA LEU A 89 -5.69 12.70 -10.59
C LEU A 89 -6.82 13.73 -10.72
N LEU A 90 -6.50 14.96 -11.11
CA LEU A 90 -7.49 16.02 -11.33
C LEU A 90 -8.30 15.83 -12.62
N ALA A 91 -7.69 15.26 -13.66
CA ALA A 91 -8.35 14.99 -14.94
C ALA A 91 -9.13 13.66 -14.97
N MET A 92 -8.83 12.73 -14.08
CA MET A 92 -9.40 11.39 -14.05
C MET A 92 -10.85 11.44 -13.57
N SER A 93 -11.76 10.83 -14.33
CA SER A 93 -13.18 10.73 -14.00
C SER A 93 -13.67 9.32 -13.69
N ARG A 94 -12.96 8.30 -14.20
CA ARG A 94 -13.34 6.88 -14.09
C ARG A 94 -13.12 6.30 -12.71
N PHE A 95 -12.11 6.75 -12.00
CA PHE A 95 -11.71 6.21 -10.69
C PHE A 95 -11.70 7.32 -9.65
N ASP A 96 -12.18 7.02 -8.46
CA ASP A 96 -11.99 7.91 -7.31
C ASP A 96 -10.49 8.07 -7.02
N PRO A 97 -9.97 9.32 -7.01
CA PRO A 97 -8.54 9.58 -6.83
C PRO A 97 -8.02 9.19 -5.45
N VAL A 98 -8.88 9.06 -4.44
CA VAL A 98 -8.51 8.70 -3.07
C VAL A 98 -8.71 7.20 -2.83
N TRP A 99 -9.92 6.66 -3.10
CA TRP A 99 -10.30 5.34 -2.63
C TRP A 99 -10.13 4.23 -3.68
N GLN A 100 -10.21 4.58 -4.96
CA GLN A 100 -10.03 3.62 -6.06
C GLN A 100 -8.64 3.71 -6.70
N THR A 101 -7.83 4.70 -6.29
CA THR A 101 -6.47 4.92 -6.80
C THR A 101 -5.45 4.78 -5.70
N GLN A 102 -4.30 4.15 -6.02
CA GLN A 102 -3.18 4.04 -5.10
C GLN A 102 -1.86 4.44 -5.78
N ILE A 103 -1.13 5.36 -5.13
CA ILE A 103 0.21 5.74 -5.57
C ILE A 103 1.22 4.83 -4.86
N LEU A 104 2.13 4.22 -5.63
CA LEU A 104 3.16 3.32 -5.12
C LEU A 104 4.55 3.92 -5.32
N CYS A 105 5.32 3.96 -4.22
CA CYS A 105 6.67 4.51 -4.16
C CYS A 105 7.69 3.42 -3.86
N ALA A 106 8.94 3.60 -4.29
CA ALA A 106 10.02 2.67 -3.97
C ALA A 106 10.59 2.89 -2.56
N VAL A 107 10.67 4.14 -2.12
CA VAL A 107 11.35 4.54 -0.87
C VAL A 107 10.45 5.33 0.06
N ASN A 108 10.76 5.28 1.37
CA ASN A 108 9.98 6.00 2.39
C ASN A 108 10.31 7.48 2.44
N GLU A 109 11.60 7.83 2.32
CA GLU A 109 12.17 9.18 2.53
C GLU A 109 13.35 9.40 1.59
N LYS A 110 13.92 10.59 1.62
CA LYS A 110 15.17 10.97 0.92
C LYS A 110 15.07 10.99 -0.62
N SER A 111 13.88 11.21 -1.14
CA SER A 111 13.62 11.45 -2.56
C SER A 111 12.38 12.30 -2.71
N ASP A 112 12.33 13.11 -3.77
CA ASP A 112 11.15 13.90 -4.12
C ASP A 112 9.95 13.00 -4.51
N LEU A 113 10.22 11.73 -4.88
CA LEU A 113 9.21 10.71 -5.15
C LEU A 113 9.06 9.69 -4.00
N SER A 114 9.53 10.05 -2.82
CA SER A 114 9.35 9.22 -1.62
C SER A 114 7.90 9.21 -1.13
N ARG A 115 7.57 8.18 -0.36
CA ARG A 115 6.26 8.09 0.31
C ARG A 115 5.93 9.34 1.12
N ALA A 116 6.90 9.90 1.84
CA ALA A 116 6.71 11.10 2.65
C ALA A 116 6.31 12.31 1.79
N ALA A 117 7.06 12.58 0.70
CA ALA A 117 6.79 13.69 -0.22
C ALA A 117 5.43 13.54 -0.91
N VAL A 118 5.12 12.32 -1.38
CA VAL A 118 3.82 11.99 -1.98
C VAL A 118 2.68 12.26 -1.00
N ASN A 119 2.77 11.77 0.23
CA ASN A 119 1.71 11.95 1.22
C ASN A 119 1.53 13.42 1.62
N GLU A 120 2.61 14.17 1.78
CA GLU A 120 2.52 15.61 2.07
C GLU A 120 1.80 16.38 0.95
N ARG A 121 2.16 16.11 -0.32
CA ARG A 121 1.56 16.78 -1.47
C ARG A 121 0.10 16.41 -1.65
N PHE A 122 -0.20 15.12 -1.67
CA PHE A 122 -1.55 14.64 -2.02
C PHE A 122 -2.56 14.75 -0.88
N GLN A 123 -2.12 14.83 0.38
CA GLN A 123 -2.99 15.27 1.47
C GLN A 123 -3.51 16.69 1.23
N LYS A 124 -2.63 17.63 0.83
CA LYS A 124 -3.00 19.01 0.57
C LYS A 124 -3.91 19.13 -0.66
N LEU A 125 -3.68 18.32 -1.69
CA LEU A 125 -4.46 18.32 -2.93
C LEU A 125 -5.84 17.71 -2.74
N LEU A 126 -5.89 16.50 -2.16
CA LEU A 126 -7.08 15.65 -2.14
C LEU A 126 -7.96 15.83 -0.88
N ASN A 127 -7.41 16.49 0.17
CA ASN A 127 -8.14 16.78 1.39
C ASN A 127 -7.79 18.19 1.95
N PRO A 128 -7.93 19.27 1.14
CA PRO A 128 -7.55 20.63 1.55
C PRO A 128 -8.39 21.15 2.71
N GLU A 129 -9.70 20.83 2.74
CA GLU A 129 -10.69 21.34 3.70
C GLU A 129 -10.86 20.43 4.93
N GLY A 130 -10.09 19.35 5.03
CA GLY A 130 -10.18 18.41 6.16
C GLY A 130 -9.94 19.14 7.49
N ARG A 131 -10.88 18.98 8.45
CA ARG A 131 -10.73 19.53 9.80
C ARG A 131 -9.44 19.01 10.43
N ARG A 132 -8.65 19.94 11.00
CA ARG A 132 -7.37 19.65 11.66
C ARG A 132 -7.42 20.05 13.14
N VAL A 133 -6.63 19.35 13.96
CA VAL A 133 -6.45 19.69 15.37
C VAL A 133 -4.94 19.79 15.65
N PRO A 134 -4.47 20.84 16.36
CA PRO A 134 -3.05 20.99 16.67
C PRO A 134 -2.44 19.75 17.35
N GLY A 135 -1.28 19.33 16.86
CA GLY A 135 -0.55 18.17 17.38
C GLY A 135 -1.10 16.81 16.94
N ILE A 136 -2.03 16.78 15.97
CA ILE A 136 -2.48 15.59 15.26
C ILE A 136 -2.00 15.70 13.80
N PRO A 137 -1.28 14.70 13.26
CA PRO A 137 -0.71 14.77 11.90
C PRO A 137 -1.75 14.55 10.79
N PHE A 138 -2.96 14.14 11.15
CA PHE A 138 -4.05 13.83 10.22
C PHE A 138 -5.11 14.92 10.16
N ALA A 139 -5.91 14.90 9.10
CA ALA A 139 -7.14 15.69 8.95
C ALA A 139 -8.34 14.74 8.81
N CYS A 140 -9.55 15.19 9.19
CA CYS A 140 -10.76 14.44 8.87
C CYS A 140 -10.86 14.22 7.37
N GLY A 141 -11.21 13.02 6.94
CA GLY A 141 -11.24 12.63 5.54
C GLY A 141 -9.96 12.01 5.01
N ASP A 142 -8.84 12.13 5.71
CA ASP A 142 -7.57 11.55 5.27
C ASP A 142 -7.66 10.04 5.09
N LYS A 143 -6.96 9.56 4.06
CA LYS A 143 -6.64 8.15 3.85
C LYS A 143 -5.43 7.80 4.70
N VAL A 144 -5.54 6.77 5.50
CA VAL A 144 -4.48 6.28 6.38
C VAL A 144 -4.21 4.80 6.17
N ILE A 145 -2.99 4.36 6.50
CA ILE A 145 -2.59 2.96 6.50
C ILE A 145 -2.08 2.56 7.88
N CYS A 146 -2.50 1.40 8.36
CA CYS A 146 -1.95 0.78 9.56
C CYS A 146 -0.54 0.24 9.27
N THR A 147 0.42 0.51 10.15
CA THR A 147 1.83 0.11 9.98
C THR A 147 2.27 -1.00 10.91
N SER A 148 1.44 -1.35 11.88
CA SER A 148 1.66 -2.47 12.80
C SER A 148 0.31 -3.04 13.25
N ASN A 149 0.26 -4.36 13.52
CA ASN A 149 -0.95 -4.98 14.05
C ASN A 149 -1.36 -4.29 15.35
N SER A 150 -2.62 -3.89 15.43
CA SER A 150 -3.16 -3.11 16.54
C SER A 150 -4.53 -3.65 16.96
N THR A 151 -4.77 -3.75 18.27
CA THR A 151 -6.10 -3.98 18.84
C THR A 151 -6.59 -2.66 19.42
N LEU A 152 -7.75 -2.20 18.98
CA LEU A 152 -8.28 -0.87 19.26
C LEU A 152 -9.71 -0.97 19.79
N SER A 153 -10.12 -0.02 20.63
CA SER A 153 -11.50 0.06 21.11
C SER A 153 -12.47 0.35 19.98
N ALA A 154 -13.46 -0.49 19.81
CA ALA A 154 -14.58 -0.26 18.92
C ALA A 154 -15.47 0.86 19.48
N VAL A 155 -15.96 1.73 18.59
CA VAL A 155 -16.80 2.87 18.96
C VAL A 155 -18.00 3.00 18.04
N GLU A 156 -19.02 3.71 18.51
CA GLU A 156 -20.18 4.12 17.73
C GLU A 156 -20.40 5.63 17.83
N PHE A 157 -21.01 6.20 16.81
CA PHE A 157 -21.37 7.61 16.82
C PHE A 157 -22.60 7.85 17.70
N GLY A 158 -22.50 8.80 18.60
CA GLY A 158 -23.61 9.22 19.44
C GLY A 158 -24.50 10.27 18.76
N ALA A 159 -24.13 11.54 18.91
CA ALA A 159 -24.86 12.64 18.30
C ALA A 159 -23.96 13.88 18.20
N GLY A 160 -24.27 14.78 17.26
CA GLY A 160 -23.61 16.09 17.10
C GLY A 160 -22.71 16.15 15.86
N ASP A 161 -21.54 16.78 15.98
CA ASP A 161 -20.58 16.92 14.89
C ASP A 161 -19.82 15.60 14.67
N GLU A 162 -20.04 14.96 13.55
CA GLU A 162 -19.39 13.68 13.19
C GLU A 162 -17.88 13.80 13.03
N THR A 163 -17.34 15.00 12.88
CA THR A 163 -15.89 15.22 12.78
C THR A 163 -15.20 15.39 14.14
N ASP A 164 -15.96 15.43 15.23
CA ASP A 164 -15.44 15.50 16.60
C ASP A 164 -15.36 14.10 17.23
N ALA A 165 -14.14 13.60 17.45
CA ALA A 165 -13.91 12.30 18.06
C ALA A 165 -14.49 12.17 19.49
N GLY A 166 -14.78 13.28 20.18
CA GLY A 166 -15.47 13.30 21.47
C GLY A 166 -16.93 12.84 21.41
N ARG A 167 -17.54 12.79 20.22
CA ARG A 167 -18.92 12.37 20.00
C ARG A 167 -19.09 10.87 19.81
N TYR A 168 -17.98 10.12 19.77
CA TYR A 168 -17.97 8.67 19.63
C TYR A 168 -17.84 8.01 20.99
N GLN A 169 -18.68 7.02 21.26
CA GLN A 169 -18.71 6.30 22.53
C GLN A 169 -18.16 4.88 22.37
N PRO A 170 -17.41 4.34 23.34
CA PRO A 170 -17.00 2.96 23.31
C PRO A 170 -18.21 2.01 23.33
N THR A 171 -18.16 0.97 22.49
CA THR A 171 -19.18 -0.10 22.49
C THR A 171 -18.89 -1.20 23.51
N GLY A 172 -17.74 -1.14 24.19
CA GLY A 172 -17.22 -2.19 25.06
C GLY A 172 -16.53 -3.34 24.32
N GLY A 173 -16.49 -3.28 22.97
CA GLY A 173 -15.79 -4.25 22.13
C GLY A 173 -14.43 -3.75 21.66
N GLU A 174 -13.64 -4.69 21.15
CA GLU A 174 -12.36 -4.44 20.51
C GLU A 174 -12.41 -4.80 19.03
N SER A 175 -11.56 -4.14 18.23
CA SER A 175 -11.39 -4.42 16.81
C SER A 175 -9.91 -4.56 16.48
N PHE A 176 -9.57 -5.68 15.86
CA PHE A 176 -8.24 -5.91 15.32
C PHE A 176 -8.09 -5.17 13.98
N VAL A 177 -6.99 -4.42 13.84
CA VAL A 177 -6.58 -3.74 12.61
C VAL A 177 -5.21 -4.28 12.22
N ALA A 178 -5.13 -4.88 11.04
CA ALA A 178 -3.90 -5.49 10.57
C ALA A 178 -2.93 -4.48 9.97
N ASN A 179 -1.64 -4.80 10.03
CA ASN A 179 -0.62 -4.08 9.27
C ASN A 179 -0.97 -4.13 7.77
N GLY A 180 -1.07 -2.95 7.13
CA GLY A 180 -1.49 -2.80 5.73
C GLY A 180 -2.96 -2.43 5.53
N ASP A 181 -3.81 -2.53 6.57
CA ASP A 181 -5.21 -2.08 6.48
C ASP A 181 -5.27 -0.58 6.18
N ILE A 182 -6.12 -0.23 5.22
CA ILE A 182 -6.36 1.16 4.81
C ILE A 182 -7.70 1.61 5.39
N GLY A 183 -7.68 2.77 6.03
CA GLY A 183 -8.86 3.37 6.64
C GLY A 183 -8.99 4.86 6.34
N LYS A 184 -10.11 5.43 6.77
CA LYS A 184 -10.43 6.85 6.67
C LYS A 184 -10.46 7.50 8.04
N VAL A 185 -9.88 8.67 8.18
CA VAL A 185 -10.03 9.49 9.40
C VAL A 185 -11.44 10.05 9.43
N LYS A 186 -12.29 9.51 10.29
CA LYS A 186 -13.69 9.92 10.44
C LYS A 186 -13.83 11.15 11.33
N ALA A 187 -13.10 11.16 12.46
CA ALA A 187 -13.18 12.25 13.42
C ALA A 187 -11.84 12.47 14.13
N ILE A 188 -11.66 13.69 14.67
CA ILE A 188 -10.43 14.12 15.32
C ILE A 188 -10.73 14.86 16.63
N SER A 189 -9.89 14.63 17.65
CA SER A 189 -9.84 15.42 18.89
C SER A 189 -8.38 15.64 19.32
N SER A 190 -8.15 16.43 20.36
CA SER A 190 -6.82 16.63 20.94
C SER A 190 -6.21 15.36 21.56
N THR A 191 -7.03 14.36 21.88
CA THR A 191 -6.63 13.11 22.54
C THR A 191 -6.48 11.92 21.60
N GLY A 192 -6.99 12.02 20.37
CA GLY A 192 -6.91 10.93 19.40
C GLY A 192 -7.84 11.13 18.20
N ILE A 193 -7.94 10.09 17.40
CA ILE A 193 -8.75 10.08 16.18
C ILE A 193 -9.69 8.88 16.17
N ILE A 194 -10.74 8.98 15.35
CA ILE A 194 -11.60 7.84 14.99
C ILE A 194 -11.27 7.44 13.56
N LEU A 195 -10.96 6.16 13.36
CA LEU A 195 -10.74 5.58 12.05
C LEU A 195 -11.91 4.69 11.64
N GLU A 196 -12.23 4.75 10.36
CA GLU A 196 -13.25 3.95 9.70
C GLU A 196 -12.56 2.92 8.79
N PHE A 197 -12.84 1.62 9.01
CA PHE A 197 -12.39 0.49 8.20
C PHE A 197 -13.62 -0.29 7.73
N GLY A 198 -14.15 0.07 6.55
CA GLY A 198 -15.45 -0.43 6.11
C GLY A 198 -16.56 -0.01 7.07
N GLU A 199 -17.25 -0.96 7.69
CA GLU A 199 -18.31 -0.68 8.68
C GLU A 199 -17.79 -0.53 10.11
N ARG A 200 -16.49 -0.79 10.35
CA ARG A 200 -15.91 -0.73 11.70
C ARG A 200 -15.38 0.66 12.01
N LEU A 201 -15.76 1.19 13.17
CA LEU A 201 -15.22 2.44 13.72
C LEU A 201 -14.37 2.11 14.94
N VAL A 202 -13.15 2.61 14.97
CA VAL A 202 -12.19 2.38 16.04
C VAL A 202 -11.60 3.69 16.56
N ARG A 203 -11.37 3.74 17.87
CA ARG A 203 -10.67 4.86 18.51
C ARG A 203 -9.19 4.58 18.57
N VAL A 204 -8.40 5.51 18.03
CA VAL A 204 -6.95 5.49 18.08
C VAL A 204 -6.48 6.60 19.02
N PRO A 205 -5.92 6.27 20.20
CA PRO A 205 -5.39 7.26 21.12
C PRO A 205 -4.11 7.91 20.57
N LYS A 206 -3.84 9.15 21.00
CA LYS A 206 -2.62 9.87 20.60
C LYS A 206 -1.32 9.15 21.02
N SER A 207 -1.35 8.50 22.19
CA SER A 207 -0.22 7.74 22.73
C SER A 207 -0.72 6.41 23.30
N LYS A 208 0.14 5.40 23.32
CA LYS A 208 -0.21 4.09 23.90
C LYS A 208 -0.66 4.27 25.36
N PRO A 209 -1.77 3.62 25.76
CA PRO A 209 -2.18 3.61 27.15
C PRO A 209 -1.03 3.07 28.01
N LYS A 210 -0.77 3.70 29.16
CA LYS A 210 0.16 3.12 30.13
C LYS A 210 -0.47 1.82 30.62
N ALA A 211 0.23 0.70 30.48
CA ALA A 211 -0.19 -0.55 31.07
C ALA A 211 -0.41 -0.30 32.58
N LYS A 212 -1.62 -0.48 33.08
CA LYS A 212 -1.84 -0.56 34.50
C LYS A 212 -1.21 -1.87 34.94
N ALA A 213 -0.18 -1.80 35.75
CA ALA A 213 0.37 -2.94 36.48
C ALA A 213 -0.60 -3.34 37.58
N ASP A 214 -1.73 -3.93 37.23
CA ASP A 214 -2.61 -4.65 38.16
C ASP A 214 -2.64 -6.11 37.68
N GLU A 215 -1.94 -6.93 38.42
CA GLU A 215 -1.98 -8.39 38.33
C GLU A 215 -3.41 -8.85 38.63
N GLY A 216 -4.17 -9.25 37.61
CA GLY A 216 -5.39 -10.00 37.80
C GLY A 216 -6.66 -9.57 37.10
N SER A 217 -6.63 -8.55 36.22
CA SER A 217 -7.78 -8.30 35.34
C SER A 217 -7.43 -8.67 33.90
N GLU A 218 -8.20 -9.56 33.28
CA GLU A 218 -8.32 -9.69 31.82
C GLU A 218 -8.92 -8.38 31.30
N GLY A 219 -8.23 -7.26 31.48
CA GLY A 219 -8.61 -5.94 31.01
C GLY A 219 -8.05 -5.70 29.64
N ASP A 220 -8.89 -5.19 28.77
CA ASP A 220 -8.75 -4.78 27.38
C ASP A 220 -7.31 -4.42 27.00
N ILE A 221 -6.66 -5.26 26.18
CA ILE A 221 -5.30 -5.05 25.69
C ILE A 221 -5.38 -4.14 24.45
N VAL A 222 -5.77 -2.86 24.64
CA VAL A 222 -5.60 -1.84 23.61
C VAL A 222 -4.11 -1.65 23.38
N SER A 223 -3.59 -2.19 22.29
CA SER A 223 -2.15 -2.17 21.98
C SER A 223 -1.74 -1.09 20.98
N GLY A 224 -2.72 -0.44 20.30
CA GLY A 224 -2.48 0.52 19.22
C GLY A 224 -2.51 1.98 19.67
N ALA A 225 -1.77 2.83 18.94
CA ALA A 225 -1.78 4.27 19.10
C ALA A 225 -1.57 4.96 17.73
N MET A 226 -1.67 6.29 17.71
CA MET A 226 -1.54 7.09 16.50
C MET A 226 -0.22 6.86 15.74
N GLY A 227 0.88 6.55 16.42
CA GLY A 227 2.17 6.22 15.81
C GLY A 227 2.17 4.92 14.99
N ASP A 228 1.13 4.09 15.12
CA ASP A 228 0.95 2.87 14.33
C ASP A 228 0.21 3.15 13.00
N PHE A 229 -0.06 4.42 12.67
CA PHE A 229 -0.76 4.84 11.46
C PHE A 229 0.03 5.93 10.72
N GLU A 230 -0.06 5.89 9.41
CA GLU A 230 0.55 6.86 8.49
C GLU A 230 -0.46 7.28 7.42
N LEU A 231 -0.22 8.42 6.76
CA LEU A 231 -1.00 8.80 5.57
C LEU A 231 -0.86 7.73 4.49
N GLY A 232 -1.96 7.41 3.82
CA GLY A 232 -2.09 6.32 2.87
C GLY A 232 -2.29 6.74 1.40
N TYR A 233 -2.12 8.02 1.04
CA TYR A 233 -2.20 8.46 -0.36
C TYR A 233 -1.09 7.84 -1.21
N GLY A 234 0.14 7.81 -0.69
CA GLY A 234 1.26 7.06 -1.21
C GLY A 234 1.74 6.01 -0.22
N ILE A 235 1.97 4.79 -0.69
CA ILE A 235 2.54 3.70 0.11
C ILE A 235 3.70 3.05 -0.63
N THR A 236 4.55 2.31 0.08
CA THR A 236 5.63 1.57 -0.58
C THR A 236 5.11 0.30 -1.24
N GLY A 237 5.81 -0.15 -2.29
CA GLY A 237 5.48 -1.41 -2.96
C GLY A 237 5.45 -2.61 -1.99
N HIS A 238 6.26 -2.60 -0.92
CA HIS A 238 6.21 -3.63 0.13
C HIS A 238 4.89 -3.61 0.92
N LYS A 239 4.41 -2.41 1.28
CA LYS A 239 3.13 -2.25 1.99
C LYS A 239 1.91 -2.52 1.12
N SER A 240 2.07 -2.53 -0.21
CA SER A 240 0.99 -2.88 -1.14
C SER A 240 0.74 -4.38 -1.28
N GLN A 241 1.63 -5.23 -0.72
CA GLN A 241 1.45 -6.68 -0.78
C GLN A 241 0.14 -7.10 -0.09
N GLY A 242 -0.62 -7.98 -0.75
CA GLY A 242 -1.93 -8.42 -0.26
C GLY A 242 -3.10 -7.55 -0.69
N SER A 243 -2.88 -6.28 -1.03
CA SER A 243 -3.91 -5.33 -1.43
C SER A 243 -4.01 -5.18 -2.95
N GLN A 244 -5.12 -4.60 -3.43
CA GLN A 244 -5.40 -4.32 -4.84
C GLN A 244 -6.26 -3.06 -4.98
N TRP A 245 -6.13 -2.39 -6.12
CA TRP A 245 -6.91 -1.18 -6.43
C TRP A 245 -7.34 -1.17 -7.90
N PRO A 246 -8.50 -0.61 -8.22
CA PRO A 246 -8.93 -0.42 -9.60
C PRO A 246 -7.89 0.32 -10.44
N CYS A 247 -7.26 1.36 -9.90
CA CYS A 247 -6.19 2.12 -10.53
C CYS A 247 -4.94 2.16 -9.65
N VAL A 248 -3.77 1.93 -10.24
CA VAL A 248 -2.48 2.07 -9.55
C VAL A 248 -1.57 3.01 -10.34
N ILE A 249 -0.96 3.95 -9.65
CA ILE A 249 0.08 4.84 -10.19
C ILE A 249 1.40 4.46 -9.54
N VAL A 250 2.41 4.06 -10.34
CA VAL A 250 3.72 3.62 -9.84
C VAL A 250 4.76 4.66 -10.22
N LEU A 251 5.47 5.19 -9.23
CA LEU A 251 6.51 6.21 -9.47
C LEU A 251 7.84 5.55 -9.84
N ALA A 252 8.41 6.02 -10.95
CA ALA A 252 9.67 5.52 -11.52
C ALA A 252 10.77 6.57 -11.39
N ASP A 253 11.77 6.31 -10.55
CA ASP A 253 12.96 7.14 -10.46
C ASP A 253 14.21 6.34 -10.08
N LYS A 254 15.36 7.03 -10.11
CA LYS A 254 16.66 6.43 -9.75
C LYS A 254 16.82 6.20 -8.25
N SER A 255 16.07 6.91 -7.40
CA SER A 255 16.14 6.75 -5.94
C SER A 255 15.67 5.39 -5.46
N GLY A 256 14.83 4.70 -6.26
CA GLY A 256 14.45 3.30 -6.04
C GLY A 256 15.66 2.37 -5.87
N GLY A 257 16.83 2.76 -6.39
CA GLY A 257 18.12 2.14 -6.11
C GLY A 257 18.06 0.60 -6.17
N SER A 258 18.46 -0.06 -5.09
CA SER A 258 18.42 -1.52 -4.95
C SER A 258 17.04 -2.08 -4.61
N VAL A 259 16.08 -1.25 -4.24
CA VAL A 259 14.73 -1.66 -3.82
C VAL A 259 13.84 -1.97 -5.02
N ALA A 260 13.81 -1.07 -6.02
CA ALA A 260 13.00 -1.22 -7.21
C ALA A 260 13.71 -2.14 -8.22
N ASP A 261 13.56 -3.44 -8.06
CA ASP A 261 14.04 -4.49 -8.96
C ASP A 261 12.87 -5.14 -9.72
N ARG A 262 13.16 -6.18 -10.49
CA ARG A 262 12.17 -6.97 -11.24
C ARG A 262 10.98 -7.41 -10.39
N ASN A 263 11.26 -7.96 -9.20
CA ASN A 263 10.23 -8.47 -8.29
C ASN A 263 9.37 -7.33 -7.73
N TRP A 264 9.98 -6.18 -7.45
CA TRP A 264 9.26 -4.99 -7.01
C TRP A 264 8.29 -4.47 -8.09
N TRP A 265 8.77 -4.36 -9.33
CA TRP A 265 7.94 -3.91 -10.46
C TRP A 265 6.81 -4.89 -10.76
N TYR A 266 7.11 -6.19 -10.78
CA TYR A 266 6.07 -7.22 -10.92
C TYR A 266 5.02 -7.11 -9.81
N THR A 267 5.46 -6.97 -8.55
CA THR A 267 4.55 -6.85 -7.40
C THR A 267 3.68 -5.62 -7.52
N THR A 268 4.23 -4.45 -7.79
CA THR A 268 3.51 -3.17 -7.82
C THR A 268 2.53 -3.09 -8.99
N ILE A 269 2.93 -3.45 -10.20
CA ILE A 269 2.06 -3.46 -11.37
C ILE A 269 0.91 -4.45 -11.18
N SER A 270 1.17 -5.61 -10.58
CA SER A 270 0.14 -6.62 -10.31
C SER A 270 -0.91 -6.20 -9.27
N ARG A 271 -0.74 -5.06 -8.59
CA ARG A 271 -1.76 -4.48 -7.68
C ARG A 271 -2.90 -3.80 -8.42
N ALA A 272 -2.71 -3.45 -9.69
CA ALA A 272 -3.74 -2.80 -10.49
C ALA A 272 -4.72 -3.81 -11.06
N GLU A 273 -6.02 -3.59 -10.82
CA GLU A 273 -7.09 -4.43 -11.36
C GLU A 273 -7.47 -4.01 -12.78
N LYS A 274 -7.66 -2.71 -13.01
CA LYS A 274 -8.22 -2.15 -14.25
C LYS A 274 -7.25 -1.26 -15.01
N ALA A 275 -6.47 -0.43 -14.33
CA ALA A 275 -5.52 0.49 -14.94
C ALA A 275 -4.24 0.64 -14.13
N CYS A 276 -3.10 0.65 -14.81
CA CYS A 276 -1.79 0.92 -14.21
C CYS A 276 -1.06 1.99 -15.02
N LEU A 277 -0.66 3.08 -14.34
CA LEU A 277 0.14 4.15 -14.91
C LEU A 277 1.50 4.21 -14.21
N ILE A 278 2.57 4.08 -14.98
CA ILE A 278 3.93 4.33 -14.51
C ILE A 278 4.25 5.79 -14.83
N VAL A 279 4.71 6.58 -13.85
CA VAL A 279 5.05 8.00 -14.04
C VAL A 279 6.48 8.27 -13.61
N GLY A 280 7.26 8.94 -14.45
CA GLY A 280 8.62 9.38 -14.15
C GLY A 280 9.66 8.97 -15.18
N ASP A 281 10.84 8.54 -14.72
CA ASP A 281 12.01 8.24 -15.57
C ASP A 281 11.87 6.86 -16.24
N ARG A 282 11.63 6.86 -17.56
CA ARG A 282 11.56 5.64 -18.39
C ARG A 282 12.86 4.83 -18.30
N SER A 283 14.01 5.49 -18.30
CA SER A 283 15.29 4.78 -18.29
C SER A 283 15.52 4.07 -16.95
N ALA A 284 15.12 4.70 -15.85
CA ALA A 284 15.17 4.08 -14.54
C ALA A 284 14.27 2.85 -14.47
N PHE A 285 13.01 2.95 -14.93
CA PHE A 285 12.09 1.83 -15.05
C PHE A 285 12.69 0.66 -15.83
N GLU A 286 13.21 0.92 -17.04
CA GLU A 286 13.75 -0.12 -17.92
C GLU A 286 15.00 -0.80 -17.36
N GLN A 287 15.84 -0.08 -16.62
CA GLN A 287 16.99 -0.65 -15.91
C GLN A 287 16.57 -1.51 -14.72
N GLN A 288 15.60 -1.01 -13.94
CA GLN A 288 15.12 -1.68 -12.72
C GLN A 288 14.38 -2.98 -13.04
N VAL A 289 13.56 -3.02 -14.10
CA VAL A 289 12.85 -4.24 -14.55
C VAL A 289 13.82 -5.36 -14.93
N ARG A 290 14.99 -5.02 -15.49
CA ARG A 290 16.01 -6.02 -15.85
C ARG A 290 16.83 -6.52 -14.67
N ARG A 291 16.83 -5.77 -13.56
CA ARG A 291 17.65 -6.09 -12.42
C ARG A 291 16.97 -7.19 -11.57
N GLU A 292 17.70 -8.25 -11.34
CA GLU A 292 17.29 -9.35 -10.48
C GLU A 292 18.18 -9.39 -9.24
N THR A 293 17.60 -9.15 -8.06
CA THR A 293 18.33 -9.16 -6.78
C THR A 293 18.04 -10.41 -5.96
N LEU A 294 16.92 -11.07 -6.23
CA LEU A 294 16.46 -12.24 -5.47
C LEU A 294 17.45 -13.41 -5.53
N THR A 295 18.15 -13.60 -6.66
CA THR A 295 19.17 -14.65 -6.85
C THR A 295 20.34 -14.52 -5.89
N ARG A 296 20.59 -13.33 -5.33
CA ARG A 296 21.66 -13.08 -4.35
C ARG A 296 21.28 -13.53 -2.93
N ARG A 297 20.01 -13.80 -2.67
CA ARG A 297 19.54 -14.30 -1.38
C ARG A 297 19.75 -15.78 -1.31
N LYS A 298 20.51 -16.23 -0.31
CA LYS A 298 20.83 -17.66 -0.09
C LYS A 298 20.04 -18.18 1.11
N THR A 299 19.57 -19.41 0.99
CA THR A 299 19.07 -20.22 2.11
C THR A 299 19.81 -21.55 2.09
N PHE A 300 19.83 -22.27 3.22
CA PHE A 300 20.41 -23.61 3.30
C PHE A 300 19.42 -24.72 2.91
N LEU A 301 18.21 -24.37 2.45
CA LEU A 301 17.16 -25.35 2.14
C LEU A 301 17.51 -26.28 0.97
N THR A 302 18.44 -25.89 0.11
CA THR A 302 18.93 -26.72 -1.01
C THR A 302 20.09 -27.60 -0.64
N GLU A 303 20.63 -27.45 0.57
CA GLU A 303 21.77 -28.22 1.09
C GLU A 303 21.31 -29.30 2.08
N LEU A 304 20.03 -29.34 2.43
CA LEU A 304 19.37 -30.35 3.26
C LEU A 304 18.74 -31.45 2.40
#